data_0ef99e231da9faa169f2267d353f7579
#
_entry.id   0ef99e231da9faa169f2267d353f7579
#
_cell.length_a   1.000
_cell.length_b   1.000
_cell.length_c   1.000
_cell.angle_alpha   90.00
_cell.angle_beta   90.00
_cell.angle_gamma   90.00
#
_symmetry.space_group_name_H-M   'P 1'
#
loop_
_entity.id
_entity.type
_entity.pdbx_description
1 polymer ?
#
loop_
_entity_poly.entity_id
_entity_poly.type
_entity_poly.pdbx_seq_one_letter_code
_entity_poly.pdbx_strand_id
1 'polypeptide(L)'
;VYFSTCSLEDPILSKLPYFKHKRHAEELVLEDKKNLVIRLPQIVGFSKNKKTLVNFLAWKIFLEQKFLLQKGALRNLIDIEDVRDLLELAIPHAEKLNLISFALPHSTEVSIIVDFLEEAIGNSGFYEEKEVISSYQYKESEFLKDMVGSKHKLNSKSYCRNAILKYYGAFPENF
;
A
#
# COMPACT_ATOMS: atom_id res chain seq x y z
N VAL A 1 13.72 2.15 -13.97
CA VAL A 1 12.55 2.36 -13.09
C VAL A 1 13.02 2.50 -11.65
N TYR A 2 12.49 3.49 -10.93
CA TYR A 2 12.75 3.69 -9.50
C TYR A 2 11.44 3.56 -8.71
N PHE A 3 11.45 2.71 -7.67
CA PHE A 3 10.30 2.55 -6.78
C PHE A 3 10.38 3.51 -5.60
N SER A 4 9.40 4.40 -5.56
CA SER A 4 9.19 5.38 -4.50
C SER A 4 7.93 5.05 -3.69
N THR A 5 7.38 6.01 -2.97
CA THR A 5 6.22 5.81 -2.10
C THR A 5 5.18 6.90 -2.26
N CYS A 6 3.91 6.53 -2.27
CA CYS A 6 2.78 7.47 -2.24
C CYS A 6 2.82 8.37 -0.99
N SER A 7 3.45 7.93 0.11
CA SER A 7 3.55 8.70 1.35
C SER A 7 4.34 10.02 1.20
N LEU A 8 5.02 10.24 0.09
CA LEU A 8 5.60 11.56 -0.26
C LEU A 8 4.55 12.65 -0.48
N GLU A 9 3.31 12.28 -0.76
CA GLU A 9 2.19 13.20 -0.95
C GLU A 9 1.56 13.63 0.39
N ASP A 10 1.81 12.89 1.48
CA ASP A 10 1.34 13.23 2.81
C ASP A 10 2.13 14.44 3.36
N PRO A 11 1.47 15.57 3.67
CA PRO A 11 2.13 16.80 4.10
C PRO A 11 2.83 16.70 5.45
N ILE A 12 2.50 15.70 6.28
CA ILE A 12 3.12 15.44 7.57
C ILE A 12 4.34 14.52 7.37
N LEU A 13 4.14 13.36 6.73
CA LEU A 13 5.19 12.37 6.53
C LEU A 13 6.31 12.90 5.63
N SER A 14 5.99 13.68 4.60
CA SER A 14 6.96 14.25 3.65
C SER A 14 8.06 15.10 4.32
N LYS A 15 7.84 15.59 5.53
CA LYS A 15 8.80 16.39 6.30
C LYS A 15 9.86 15.53 7.04
N LEU A 16 9.61 14.25 7.21
CA LEU A 16 10.52 13.35 7.92
C LEU A 16 11.77 13.04 7.08
N PRO A 17 12.95 12.81 7.72
CA PRO A 17 14.22 12.61 7.00
C PRO A 17 14.18 11.53 5.92
N TYR A 18 13.56 10.39 6.20
CA TYR A 18 13.40 9.31 5.23
C TYR A 18 12.69 9.75 3.96
N PHE A 19 11.58 10.50 4.07
CA PHE A 19 10.80 10.94 2.92
C PHE A 19 11.49 12.08 2.17
N LYS A 20 12.24 12.95 2.85
CA LYS A 20 13.12 13.95 2.20
C LYS A 20 14.18 13.26 1.34
N HIS A 21 14.81 12.21 1.86
CA HIS A 21 15.77 11.41 1.10
C HIS A 21 15.14 10.76 -0.12
N LYS A 22 13.95 10.16 0.05
CA LYS A 22 13.18 9.56 -1.06
C LYS A 22 12.85 10.59 -2.14
N ARG A 23 12.43 11.80 -1.77
CA ARG A 23 12.14 12.90 -2.71
C ARG A 23 13.38 13.30 -3.50
N HIS A 24 14.49 13.48 -2.81
CA HIS A 24 15.77 13.81 -3.47
C HIS A 24 16.19 12.71 -4.46
N ALA A 25 15.99 11.44 -4.10
CA ALA A 25 16.25 10.34 -5.03
C ALA A 25 15.32 10.36 -6.26
N GLU A 26 14.03 10.72 -6.09
CA GLU A 26 13.13 10.93 -7.24
C GLU A 26 13.65 12.05 -8.17
N GLU A 27 14.07 13.18 -7.61
CA GLU A 27 14.59 14.31 -8.37
C GLU A 27 15.79 13.90 -9.22
N LEU A 28 16.78 13.19 -8.63
CA LEU A 28 17.94 12.68 -9.36
C LEU A 28 17.57 11.70 -10.49
N VAL A 29 16.62 10.80 -10.23
CA VAL A 29 16.18 9.83 -11.25
C VAL A 29 15.48 10.55 -12.40
N LEU A 30 14.70 11.59 -12.12
CA LEU A 30 13.92 12.35 -13.10
C LEU A 30 14.75 13.32 -13.93
N GLU A 31 16.05 13.51 -13.65
CA GLU A 31 16.96 14.26 -14.52
C GLU A 31 17.06 13.66 -15.92
N ASP A 32 16.98 12.33 -16.04
CA ASP A 32 16.86 11.65 -17.33
C ASP A 32 15.38 11.34 -17.64
N LYS A 33 14.86 11.95 -18.70
CA LYS A 33 13.47 11.77 -19.15
C LYS A 33 13.10 10.34 -19.54
N LYS A 34 14.08 9.46 -19.78
CA LYS A 34 13.84 8.04 -20.04
C LYS A 34 13.54 7.24 -18.78
N ASN A 35 13.79 7.83 -17.62
CA ASN A 35 13.54 7.19 -16.34
C ASN A 35 12.07 7.32 -15.93
N LEU A 36 11.61 6.28 -15.22
CA LEU A 36 10.27 6.21 -14.67
C LEU A 36 10.36 6.06 -13.15
N VAL A 37 9.71 6.96 -12.43
CA VAL A 37 9.48 6.88 -10.99
C VAL A 37 8.07 6.35 -10.75
N ILE A 38 7.95 5.31 -9.93
CA ILE A 38 6.65 4.75 -9.54
C ILE A 38 6.50 4.86 -8.04
N ARG A 39 5.51 5.66 -7.60
CA ARG A 39 5.11 5.75 -6.21
C ARG A 39 4.14 4.62 -5.89
N LEU A 40 4.55 3.76 -4.99
CA LEU A 40 3.76 2.63 -4.55
C LEU A 40 3.05 2.94 -3.23
N PRO A 41 1.78 2.52 -3.07
CA PRO A 41 1.11 2.46 -1.78
C PRO A 41 1.67 1.30 -0.95
N GLN A 42 0.96 0.85 0.07
CA GLN A 42 1.37 -0.33 0.82
C GLN A 42 1.06 -1.59 0.02
N ILE A 43 2.10 -2.39 -0.23
CA ILE A 43 1.98 -3.63 -0.99
C ILE A 43 1.54 -4.76 -0.06
N VAL A 44 0.56 -5.54 -0.51
CA VAL A 44 0.12 -6.80 0.09
C VAL A 44 0.68 -7.96 -0.73
N GLY A 45 1.34 -8.91 -0.08
CA GLY A 45 1.96 -10.06 -0.73
C GLY A 45 2.84 -10.84 0.24
N PHE A 46 3.30 -12.02 -0.17
CA PHE A 46 4.22 -12.82 0.64
C PHE A 46 5.51 -12.07 0.92
N SER A 47 5.86 -11.92 2.18
CA SER A 47 7.10 -11.26 2.58
C SER A 47 7.54 -11.69 3.98
N LYS A 48 8.83 -12.02 4.13
CA LYS A 48 9.45 -12.29 5.44
C LYS A 48 9.66 -11.01 6.26
N ASN A 49 9.39 -9.83 5.71
CA ASN A 49 9.55 -8.57 6.41
C ASN A 49 8.36 -8.28 7.33
N LYS A 50 8.52 -8.62 8.60
CA LYS A 50 7.52 -8.38 9.67
C LYS A 50 7.31 -6.89 10.01
N LYS A 51 8.05 -5.96 9.39
CA LYS A 51 7.95 -4.52 9.69
C LYS A 51 6.98 -3.76 8.78
N THR A 52 6.49 -4.38 7.70
CA THR A 52 5.41 -3.78 6.90
C THR A 52 4.10 -3.85 7.66
N LEU A 53 3.21 -2.88 7.49
CA LEU A 53 2.00 -2.75 8.29
C LEU A 53 1.19 -4.06 8.34
N VAL A 54 0.83 -4.59 7.17
CA VAL A 54 -0.06 -5.76 7.11
C VAL A 54 0.61 -6.98 7.74
N ASN A 55 1.90 -7.23 7.45
CA ASN A 55 2.64 -8.33 8.07
C ASN A 55 2.80 -8.13 9.59
N PHE A 56 3.06 -6.90 10.04
CA PHE A 56 3.15 -6.59 11.46
C PHE A 56 1.84 -6.92 12.19
N LEU A 57 0.72 -6.46 11.65
CA LEU A 57 -0.61 -6.73 12.23
C LEU A 57 -0.92 -8.24 12.21
N ALA A 58 -0.68 -8.92 11.08
CA ALA A 58 -0.90 -10.35 10.94
C ALA A 58 -0.10 -11.17 11.99
N TRP A 59 1.20 -10.87 12.16
CA TRP A 59 2.01 -11.52 13.18
C TRP A 59 1.54 -11.22 14.59
N LYS A 60 1.09 -10.00 14.88
CA LYS A 60 0.55 -9.65 16.20
C LYS A 60 -0.74 -10.42 16.51
N ILE A 61 -1.64 -10.55 15.55
CA ILE A 61 -2.88 -11.30 15.66
C ILE A 61 -2.57 -12.79 15.82
N PHE A 62 -1.72 -13.35 14.96
CA PHE A 62 -1.36 -14.77 15.00
C PHE A 62 -0.71 -15.19 16.33
N LEU A 63 0.19 -14.36 16.87
CA LEU A 63 0.88 -14.62 18.13
C LEU A 63 0.12 -14.12 19.36
N GLU A 64 -1.12 -13.64 19.21
CA GLU A 64 -1.96 -13.07 20.29
C GLU A 64 -1.23 -11.98 21.10
N GLN A 65 -0.36 -11.21 20.41
CA GLN A 65 0.44 -10.16 21.04
C GLN A 65 -0.26 -8.81 20.96
N LYS A 66 -0.20 -8.05 22.05
CA LYS A 66 -0.75 -6.70 22.12
C LYS A 66 -0.08 -5.76 21.10
N PHE A 67 -0.89 -4.92 20.47
CA PHE A 67 -0.43 -3.85 19.59
C PHE A 67 -1.29 -2.58 19.71
N LEU A 68 -0.83 -1.48 19.13
CA LEU A 68 -1.56 -0.22 19.09
C LEU A 68 -2.29 -0.10 17.76
N LEU A 69 -3.62 -0.05 17.81
CA LEU A 69 -4.47 0.19 16.66
C LEU A 69 -4.67 1.70 16.45
N GLN A 70 -4.23 2.19 15.28
CA GLN A 70 -4.46 3.58 14.87
C GLN A 70 -5.88 3.73 14.29
N LYS A 71 -6.87 4.01 15.13
CA LYS A 71 -8.27 4.19 14.72
C LYS A 71 -8.43 5.42 13.84
N GLY A 72 -9.17 5.29 12.74
CA GLY A 72 -9.36 6.36 11.75
C GLY A 72 -8.19 6.54 10.78
N ALA A 73 -7.07 5.82 10.95
CA ALA A 73 -5.98 5.87 9.99
C ALA A 73 -6.34 5.15 8.69
N LEU A 74 -6.30 5.86 7.57
CA LEU A 74 -6.52 5.29 6.24
C LEU A 74 -5.22 4.74 5.65
N ARG A 75 -5.32 3.62 4.96
CA ARG A 75 -4.21 3.02 4.20
C ARG A 75 -4.69 2.62 2.81
N ASN A 76 -3.86 2.94 1.82
CA ASN A 76 -4.06 2.50 0.45
C ASN A 76 -3.23 1.23 0.26
N LEU A 77 -3.86 0.15 -0.18
CA LEU A 77 -3.27 -1.18 -0.29
C LEU A 77 -3.36 -1.66 -1.72
N ILE A 78 -2.28 -2.29 -2.22
CA ILE A 78 -2.23 -2.90 -3.55
C ILE A 78 -1.63 -4.30 -3.48
N ASP A 79 -2.22 -5.25 -4.20
CA ASP A 79 -1.70 -6.60 -4.39
C ASP A 79 -0.41 -6.55 -5.22
N ILE A 80 0.62 -7.30 -4.82
CA ILE A 80 1.90 -7.36 -5.52
C ILE A 80 1.76 -7.83 -6.98
N GLU A 81 0.80 -8.71 -7.28
CA GLU A 81 0.54 -9.16 -8.65
C GLU A 81 -0.05 -8.02 -9.49
N ASP A 82 -0.92 -7.19 -8.91
CA ASP A 82 -1.45 -6.02 -9.61
C ASP A 82 -0.36 -4.95 -9.82
N VAL A 83 0.61 -4.83 -8.90
CA VAL A 83 1.79 -3.98 -9.12
C VAL A 83 2.56 -4.46 -10.35
N ARG A 84 2.79 -5.77 -10.50
CA ARG A 84 3.44 -6.34 -11.69
C ARG A 84 2.67 -6.00 -12.97
N ASP A 85 1.36 -6.26 -12.97
CA ASP A 85 0.51 -6.04 -14.15
C ASP A 85 0.49 -4.54 -14.55
N LEU A 86 0.44 -3.64 -13.57
CA LEU A 86 0.50 -2.19 -13.83
C LEU A 86 1.88 -1.74 -14.31
N LEU A 87 2.96 -2.38 -13.84
CA LEU A 87 4.31 -2.12 -14.32
C LEU A 87 4.47 -2.49 -15.80
N GLU A 88 3.97 -3.64 -16.21
CA GLU A 88 3.99 -4.09 -17.60
C GLU A 88 3.27 -3.08 -18.52
N LEU A 89 2.22 -2.45 -18.03
CA LEU A 89 1.48 -1.41 -18.75
C LEU A 89 2.18 -0.04 -18.70
N ALA A 90 2.88 0.30 -17.61
CA ALA A 90 3.48 1.62 -17.43
C ALA A 90 4.84 1.76 -18.10
N ILE A 91 5.68 0.71 -18.13
CA ILE A 91 7.05 0.75 -18.65
C ILE A 91 7.12 1.22 -20.11
N PRO A 92 6.26 0.78 -21.05
CA PRO A 92 6.28 1.26 -22.42
C PRO A 92 6.01 2.77 -22.59
N HIS A 93 5.43 3.40 -21.55
CA HIS A 93 5.10 4.82 -21.55
C HIS A 93 6.05 5.68 -20.69
N ALA A 94 7.19 5.12 -20.26
CA ALA A 94 8.11 5.76 -19.32
C ALA A 94 8.56 7.17 -19.75
N GLU A 95 8.92 7.35 -21.03
CA GLU A 95 9.36 8.64 -21.55
C GLU A 95 8.27 9.73 -21.52
N LYS A 96 7.00 9.33 -21.59
CA LYS A 96 5.85 10.24 -21.55
C LYS A 96 5.39 10.55 -20.13
N LEU A 97 5.44 9.55 -19.26
CA LEU A 97 4.80 9.60 -17.93
C LEU A 97 5.78 9.94 -16.81
N ASN A 98 7.04 9.63 -16.95
CA ASN A 98 8.19 9.74 -16.04
C ASN A 98 7.92 9.60 -14.53
N LEU A 99 6.76 10.00 -14.00
CA LEU A 99 6.33 9.80 -12.63
C LEU A 99 4.86 9.35 -12.57
N ILE A 100 4.59 8.22 -11.93
CA ILE A 100 3.26 7.63 -11.78
C ILE A 100 3.04 7.23 -10.32
N SER A 101 1.83 7.44 -9.81
CA SER A 101 1.36 6.90 -8.53
C SER A 101 0.47 5.67 -8.79
N PHE A 102 0.70 4.56 -8.06
CA PHE A 102 -0.16 3.38 -8.09
C PHE A 102 -1.17 3.35 -6.93
N ALA A 103 -1.44 4.51 -6.33
CA ALA A 103 -2.50 4.62 -5.33
C ALA A 103 -3.87 4.28 -5.96
N LEU A 104 -4.59 3.35 -5.36
CA LEU A 104 -5.91 2.93 -5.79
C LEU A 104 -7.00 3.94 -5.36
N PRO A 105 -8.19 3.93 -6.00
CA PRO A 105 -9.27 4.87 -5.69
C PRO A 105 -9.76 4.82 -4.24
N HIS A 106 -9.64 3.66 -3.60
CA HIS A 106 -10.15 3.42 -2.25
C HIS A 106 -9.03 3.17 -1.26
N SER A 107 -9.03 3.91 -0.16
CA SER A 107 -8.25 3.62 1.03
C SER A 107 -9.11 2.91 2.06
N THR A 108 -8.52 2.03 2.85
CA THR A 108 -9.19 1.24 3.90
C THR A 108 -8.70 1.67 5.26
N GLU A 109 -9.59 1.79 6.22
CA GLU A 109 -9.23 2.08 7.61
C GLU A 109 -8.46 0.92 8.23
N VAL A 110 -7.48 1.22 9.10
CA VAL A 110 -6.64 0.18 9.73
C VAL A 110 -7.45 -0.78 10.60
N SER A 111 -8.53 -0.32 11.25
CA SER A 111 -9.47 -1.17 11.95
C SER A 111 -10.10 -2.23 11.05
N ILE A 112 -10.56 -1.84 9.86
CA ILE A 112 -11.13 -2.77 8.87
C ILE A 112 -10.06 -3.74 8.31
N ILE A 113 -8.81 -3.28 8.18
CA ILE A 113 -7.70 -4.18 7.81
C ILE A 113 -7.48 -5.24 8.88
N VAL A 114 -7.58 -4.88 10.17
CA VAL A 114 -7.50 -5.82 11.28
C VAL A 114 -8.65 -6.83 11.21
N ASP A 115 -9.89 -6.39 10.98
CA ASP A 115 -11.05 -7.29 10.83
C ASP A 115 -10.82 -8.33 9.72
N PHE A 116 -10.26 -7.92 8.59
CA PHE A 116 -9.96 -8.84 7.49
C PHE A 116 -8.81 -9.81 7.82
N LEU A 117 -7.84 -9.37 8.61
CA LEU A 117 -6.76 -10.24 9.08
C LEU A 117 -7.25 -11.24 10.12
N GLU A 118 -8.13 -10.83 11.03
CA GLU A 118 -8.79 -11.71 12.01
C GLU A 118 -9.60 -12.80 11.29
N GLU A 119 -10.36 -12.40 10.26
CA GLU A 119 -11.09 -13.34 9.41
C GLU A 119 -10.14 -14.33 8.71
N ALA A 120 -9.02 -13.83 8.16
CA ALA A 120 -8.07 -14.64 7.42
C ALA A 120 -7.30 -15.63 8.30
N ILE A 121 -6.88 -15.20 9.50
CA ILE A 121 -6.03 -15.96 10.42
C ILE A 121 -6.86 -16.86 11.34
N GLY A 122 -8.10 -16.47 11.63
CA GLY A 122 -8.99 -17.16 12.55
C GLY A 122 -8.74 -16.84 14.02
N ASN A 123 -7.96 -15.80 14.32
CA ASN A 123 -7.67 -15.33 15.69
C ASN A 123 -8.13 -13.88 15.86
N SER A 124 -8.51 -13.50 17.08
CA SER A 124 -8.82 -12.11 17.41
C SER A 124 -7.57 -11.33 17.79
N GLY A 125 -7.49 -10.07 17.36
CA GLY A 125 -6.42 -9.16 17.72
C GLY A 125 -6.55 -8.67 19.16
N PHE A 126 -5.42 -8.55 19.85
CA PHE A 126 -5.34 -7.93 21.18
C PHE A 126 -4.70 -6.55 21.06
N TYR A 127 -5.52 -5.49 21.11
CA TYR A 127 -5.04 -4.12 20.84
C TYR A 127 -5.63 -3.07 21.77
N GLU A 128 -4.91 -1.96 21.89
CA GLU A 128 -5.40 -0.70 22.42
C GLU A 128 -5.64 0.28 21.27
N GLU A 129 -6.79 0.97 21.28
CA GLU A 129 -7.11 1.98 20.27
C GLU A 129 -6.44 3.31 20.60
N LYS A 130 -5.89 3.96 19.58
CA LYS A 130 -5.45 5.35 19.61
C LYS A 130 -6.00 6.07 18.40
N GLU A 131 -6.77 7.11 18.61
CA GLU A 131 -7.29 7.93 17.53
C GLU A 131 -6.18 8.68 16.80
N VAL A 132 -6.34 8.82 15.48
CA VAL A 132 -5.45 9.59 14.62
C VAL A 132 -6.15 10.88 14.23
N ILE A 133 -5.49 12.02 14.47
CA ILE A 133 -6.06 13.36 14.26
C ILE A 133 -6.28 13.66 12.77
N SER A 134 -5.46 13.08 11.89
CA SER A 134 -5.64 13.22 10.45
C SER A 134 -5.14 11.98 9.72
N SER A 135 -5.81 11.65 8.63
CA SER A 135 -5.39 10.60 7.70
C SER A 135 -5.37 11.17 6.29
N TYR A 136 -4.24 11.03 5.60
CA TYR A 136 -4.08 11.52 4.24
C TYR A 136 -4.70 10.53 3.25
N GLN A 137 -5.55 11.04 2.36
CA GLN A 137 -6.08 10.27 1.24
C GLN A 137 -5.27 10.56 -0.01
N TYR A 138 -4.66 9.53 -0.56
CA TYR A 138 -3.84 9.64 -1.77
C TYR A 138 -4.69 9.91 -2.99
N LYS A 139 -4.14 10.71 -3.93
CA LYS A 139 -4.78 10.97 -5.21
C LYS A 139 -4.36 9.90 -6.21
N GLU A 140 -5.35 9.34 -6.88
CA GLU A 140 -5.13 8.47 -8.01
C GLU A 140 -4.58 9.26 -9.21
N SER A 141 -3.60 8.71 -9.94
CA SER A 141 -3.10 9.30 -11.17
C SER A 141 -4.10 9.13 -12.32
N GLU A 142 -4.05 10.00 -13.33
CA GLU A 142 -4.89 9.86 -14.53
C GLU A 142 -4.60 8.55 -15.26
N PHE A 143 -3.32 8.17 -15.37
CA PHE A 143 -2.93 6.88 -15.93
C PHE A 143 -3.62 5.72 -15.21
N LEU A 144 -3.66 5.74 -13.87
CA LEU A 144 -4.29 4.68 -13.10
C LEU A 144 -5.81 4.71 -13.24
N LYS A 145 -6.44 5.87 -13.34
CA LYS A 145 -7.89 6.00 -13.62
C LYS A 145 -8.27 5.31 -14.92
N ASP A 146 -7.49 5.51 -15.97
CA ASP A 146 -7.72 4.88 -17.26
C ASP A 146 -7.55 3.35 -17.15
N MET A 147 -6.52 2.89 -16.43
CA MET A 147 -6.29 1.47 -16.20
C MET A 147 -7.35 0.82 -15.31
N VAL A 148 -7.79 1.52 -14.24
CA VAL A 148 -8.85 1.04 -13.34
C VAL A 148 -10.19 0.99 -14.06
N GLY A 149 -10.48 1.93 -14.95
CA GLY A 149 -11.67 1.88 -15.80
C GLY A 149 -11.77 0.61 -16.65
N SER A 150 -10.64 0.05 -17.08
CA SER A 150 -10.55 -1.22 -17.81
C SER A 150 -10.47 -2.46 -16.89
N LYS A 151 -10.05 -2.33 -15.63
CA LYS A 151 -9.86 -3.42 -14.65
C LYS A 151 -10.76 -3.22 -13.43
N HIS A 152 -12.02 -3.61 -13.52
CA HIS A 152 -13.01 -3.45 -12.44
C HIS A 152 -12.55 -3.95 -11.06
N LYS A 153 -11.71 -4.98 -10.98
CA LYS A 153 -11.23 -5.50 -9.69
C LYS A 153 -10.51 -4.46 -8.83
N LEU A 154 -9.71 -3.56 -9.43
CA LEU A 154 -8.96 -2.52 -8.71
C LEU A 154 -9.87 -1.44 -8.12
N ASN A 155 -11.08 -1.27 -8.68
CA ASN A 155 -12.08 -0.32 -8.20
C ASN A 155 -13.11 -0.95 -7.26
N SER A 156 -12.97 -2.23 -6.92
CA SER A 156 -13.93 -2.93 -6.05
C SER A 156 -13.74 -2.53 -4.59
N LYS A 157 -14.83 -2.28 -3.88
CA LYS A 157 -14.83 -2.09 -2.41
C LYS A 157 -14.31 -3.33 -1.65
N SER A 158 -14.42 -4.52 -2.24
CA SER A 158 -13.90 -5.76 -1.68
C SER A 158 -12.42 -6.02 -1.98
N TYR A 159 -11.77 -5.15 -2.75
CA TYR A 159 -10.39 -5.35 -3.21
C TYR A 159 -9.41 -5.62 -2.05
N CYS A 160 -9.42 -4.75 -1.06
CA CYS A 160 -8.55 -4.87 0.12
C CYS A 160 -8.76 -6.21 0.85
N ARG A 161 -10.02 -6.58 1.11
CA ARG A 161 -10.37 -7.85 1.74
C ARG A 161 -9.86 -9.04 0.92
N ASN A 162 -10.11 -9.04 -0.38
CA ASN A 162 -9.70 -10.14 -1.26
C ASN A 162 -8.17 -10.30 -1.30
N ALA A 163 -7.42 -9.19 -1.37
CA ALA A 163 -5.96 -9.21 -1.32
C ALA A 163 -5.45 -9.77 0.02
N ILE A 164 -6.05 -9.39 1.15
CA ILE A 164 -5.67 -9.91 2.47
C ILE A 164 -5.97 -11.41 2.56
N LEU A 165 -7.20 -11.85 2.24
CA LEU A 165 -7.57 -13.26 2.32
C LEU A 165 -6.69 -14.14 1.42
N LYS A 166 -6.32 -13.66 0.24
CA LYS A 166 -5.44 -14.38 -0.71
C LYS A 166 -4.10 -14.75 -0.09
N TYR A 167 -3.49 -13.85 0.67
CA TYR A 167 -2.14 -14.07 1.21
C TYR A 167 -2.13 -14.56 2.65
N TYR A 168 -3.11 -14.18 3.46
CA TYR A 168 -3.12 -14.47 4.90
C TYR A 168 -4.09 -15.57 5.30
N GLY A 169 -4.92 -16.09 4.37
CA GLY A 169 -5.82 -17.22 4.66
C GLY A 169 -5.12 -18.54 4.98
N ALA A 170 -3.82 -18.69 4.65
CA ALA A 170 -2.97 -19.83 5.04
C ALA A 170 -1.77 -19.36 5.89
N PHE A 171 -1.97 -18.34 6.72
CA PHE A 171 -0.95 -17.84 7.63
C PHE A 171 -0.79 -18.80 8.84
N PRO A 172 0.41 -19.16 9.31
CA PRO A 172 1.72 -18.62 8.89
C PRO A 172 2.48 -19.49 7.88
N GLU A 173 1.88 -20.53 7.32
CA GLU A 173 2.57 -21.54 6.47
C GLU A 173 3.36 -20.92 5.32
N ASN A 174 2.93 -19.76 4.85
CA ASN A 174 3.51 -19.04 3.72
C ASN A 174 4.44 -17.87 4.12
N PHE A 175 4.79 -17.72 5.44
CA PHE A 175 5.53 -16.56 5.95
C PHE A 175 6.78 -16.92 6.77
#